data_4879490d5e62af16a91e961d015691e3
#
_entry.id   4879490d5e62af16a91e961d015691e3
#
_cell.length_a   1.000
_cell.length_b   1.000
_cell.length_c   1.000
_cell.angle_alpha   90.00
_cell.angle_beta   90.00
_cell.angle_gamma   90.00
#
_symmetry.space_group_name_H-M   'P 1'
#
loop_
_entity.id
_entity.type
_entity.pdbx_description
1 polymer ?
#
loop_
_entity_poly.entity_id
_entity_poly.type
_entity_poly.pdbx_seq_one_letter_code
_entity_poly.pdbx_strand_id
1 'polypeptide(L)'
;MDTVVLKFGGSSLANNERLMMVANKIIEKAMKHKVVVVVSAQGKTTDNLLKQAKELEEITKSQNINKRELDMLLSTGEQVSASKLAIL
;
A
#
# COMPACT_ATOMS: atom_id res chain seq x y z
N MET A 1 22.19 -14.14 10.19
CA MET A 1 21.77 -13.36 9.02
C MET A 1 21.02 -12.12 9.52
N ASP A 2 21.46 -10.94 9.12
CA ASP A 2 20.86 -9.69 9.55
C ASP A 2 19.47 -9.52 8.95
N THR A 3 18.59 -8.86 9.69
CA THR A 3 17.26 -8.48 9.20
C THR A 3 17.30 -7.05 8.67
N VAL A 4 16.84 -6.86 7.44
CA VAL A 4 16.75 -5.56 6.79
C VAL A 4 15.28 -5.23 6.56
N VAL A 5 14.88 -4.01 6.92
CA VAL A 5 13.52 -3.52 6.66
C VAL A 5 13.56 -2.58 5.46
N LEU A 6 12.81 -2.90 4.43
CA LEU A 6 12.66 -2.08 3.23
C LEU A 6 11.26 -1.46 3.18
N LYS A 7 11.20 -0.16 3.03
CA LYS A 7 9.93 0.57 2.97
C LYS A 7 9.79 1.23 1.60
N PHE A 8 8.63 1.01 0.97
CA PHE A 8 8.33 1.58 -0.34
C PHE A 8 7.05 2.41 -0.28
N GLY A 9 7.14 3.65 -0.73
CA GLY A 9 6.00 4.55 -0.80
C GLY A 9 5.16 4.33 -2.06
N GLY A 10 4.04 5.04 -2.15
CA GLY A 10 3.06 4.87 -3.22
C GLY A 10 3.60 5.14 -4.62
N SER A 11 4.47 6.16 -4.78
CA SER A 11 5.05 6.48 -6.08
C SER A 11 5.98 5.37 -6.59
N SER A 12 6.69 4.69 -5.70
CA SER A 12 7.56 3.56 -6.06
C SER A 12 6.77 2.33 -6.48
N LEU A 13 5.48 2.26 -6.16
CA LEU A 13 4.60 1.13 -6.41
C LEU A 13 3.52 1.43 -7.46
N ALA A 14 3.60 2.59 -8.10
CA ALA A 14 2.49 3.19 -8.85
C ALA A 14 2.01 2.38 -10.06
N ASN A 15 2.88 1.60 -10.68
CA ASN A 15 2.54 0.78 -11.84
C ASN A 15 3.34 -0.52 -11.88
N ASN A 16 3.03 -1.38 -12.83
CA ASN A 16 3.67 -2.71 -12.92
C ASN A 16 5.17 -2.64 -13.16
N GLU A 17 5.63 -1.68 -13.97
CA GLU A 17 7.05 -1.48 -14.22
C GLU A 17 7.80 -1.14 -12.93
N ARG A 18 7.25 -0.24 -12.13
CA ARG A 18 7.83 0.14 -10.84
C ARG A 18 7.76 -0.99 -9.82
N LEU A 19 6.67 -1.77 -9.83
CA LEU A 19 6.57 -2.97 -8.99
C LEU A 19 7.66 -3.97 -9.31
N MET A 20 7.97 -4.19 -10.58
CA MET A 20 9.06 -5.08 -10.98
C MET A 20 10.42 -4.58 -10.51
N MET A 21 10.67 -3.27 -10.57
CA MET A 21 11.91 -2.68 -10.05
C MET A 21 12.04 -2.91 -8.54
N VAL A 22 10.94 -2.73 -7.80
CA VAL A 22 10.90 -2.98 -6.36
C VAL A 22 11.13 -4.45 -6.05
N ALA A 23 10.47 -5.35 -6.78
CA ALA A 23 10.64 -6.80 -6.61
C ALA A 23 12.09 -7.22 -6.82
N ASN A 24 12.76 -6.68 -7.83
CA ASN A 24 14.17 -6.98 -8.10
C ASN A 24 15.07 -6.50 -6.95
N LYS A 25 14.81 -5.33 -6.39
CA LYS A 25 15.55 -4.84 -5.22
C LYS A 25 15.37 -5.74 -3.99
N ILE A 26 14.13 -6.20 -3.77
CA ILE A 26 13.84 -7.12 -2.65
C ILE A 26 14.59 -8.43 -2.83
N ILE A 27 14.57 -9.00 -4.01
CA ILE A 27 15.27 -10.26 -4.32
C ILE A 27 16.78 -10.11 -4.09
N GLU A 28 17.35 -9.02 -4.56
CA GLU A 28 18.76 -8.72 -4.38
C GLU A 28 19.15 -8.68 -2.90
N LYS A 29 18.37 -7.99 -2.07
CA LYS A 29 18.61 -7.92 -0.62
C LYS A 29 18.38 -9.27 0.07
N ALA A 30 17.37 -10.02 -0.38
CA ALA A 30 17.03 -11.32 0.21
C ALA A 30 18.12 -12.38 0.00
N MET A 31 19.02 -12.18 -0.95
CA MET A 31 20.16 -13.09 -1.16
C MET A 31 21.15 -13.07 0.00
N LYS A 32 21.22 -11.97 0.75
CA LYS A 32 22.22 -11.79 1.83
C LYS A 32 21.61 -11.51 3.20
N HIS A 33 20.31 -11.18 3.27
CA HIS A 33 19.63 -10.75 4.48
C HIS A 33 18.26 -11.37 4.59
N LYS A 34 17.71 -11.42 5.80
CA LYS A 34 16.27 -11.56 5.99
C LYS A 34 15.65 -10.20 5.68
N VAL A 35 14.62 -10.19 4.86
CA VAL A 35 13.99 -8.93 4.42
C VAL A 35 12.58 -8.86 4.93
N VAL A 36 12.25 -7.73 5.58
CA VAL A 36 10.88 -7.34 5.91
C VAL A 36 10.51 -6.18 5.00
N VAL A 37 9.42 -6.32 4.27
CA VAL A 37 8.98 -5.31 3.32
C VAL A 37 7.72 -4.62 3.83
N VAL A 38 7.77 -3.31 3.88
CA VAL A 38 6.62 -2.47 4.25
C VAL A 38 6.21 -1.65 3.04
N VAL A 39 4.94 -1.73 2.68
CA VAL A 39 4.42 -1.05 1.48
C VAL A 39 3.27 -0.13 1.82
N SER A 40 3.10 0.91 0.99
CA SER A 40 1.92 1.77 0.97
C SER A 40 1.00 1.37 -0.18
N ALA A 41 -0.18 1.99 -0.27
CA ALA A 41 -1.04 1.86 -1.44
C ALA A 41 -0.34 2.43 -2.69
N GLN A 42 -0.72 1.93 -3.87
CA GLN A 42 -0.13 2.37 -5.13
C GLN A 42 -0.54 3.80 -5.50
N GLY A 43 0.45 4.64 -5.86
CA GLY A 43 0.20 5.96 -6.40
C GLY A 43 -0.80 6.79 -5.60
N LYS A 44 -1.92 7.13 -6.22
CA LYS A 44 -2.99 7.95 -5.62
C LYS A 44 -4.15 7.11 -5.05
N THR A 45 -3.95 5.82 -4.84
CA THR A 45 -5.01 4.93 -4.34
C THR A 45 -5.59 5.41 -3.01
N THR A 46 -4.73 5.80 -2.06
CA THR A 46 -5.20 6.31 -0.76
C THR A 46 -6.06 7.56 -0.92
N ASP A 47 -5.66 8.50 -1.78
CA ASP A 47 -6.42 9.71 -2.05
C ASP A 47 -7.79 9.39 -2.64
N ASN A 48 -7.85 8.43 -3.56
CA ASN A 48 -9.09 7.98 -4.17
C ASN A 48 -10.03 7.33 -3.15
N LEU A 49 -9.49 6.52 -2.25
CA LEU A 49 -10.27 5.87 -1.19
C LEU A 49 -10.82 6.90 -0.19
N LEU A 50 -10.02 7.90 0.17
CA LEU A 50 -10.46 9.01 1.03
C LEU A 50 -11.60 9.79 0.37
N LYS A 51 -11.50 10.04 -0.93
CA LYS A 51 -12.53 10.70 -1.70
C LYS A 51 -13.85 9.92 -1.69
N GLN A 52 -13.75 8.60 -1.88
CA GLN A 52 -14.93 7.71 -1.82
C GLN A 52 -15.60 7.75 -0.45
N ALA A 53 -14.82 7.70 0.63
CA ALA A 53 -15.34 7.79 1.98
C ALA A 53 -16.07 9.13 2.22
N LYS A 54 -15.49 10.22 1.72
CA LYS A 54 -16.09 11.55 1.83
C LYS A 54 -17.42 11.67 1.06
N GLU A 55 -17.50 11.05 -0.12
CA GLU A 55 -18.73 10.99 -0.90
C GLU A 55 -19.83 10.25 -0.14
N LEU A 56 -19.52 9.16 0.56
CA LEU A 56 -20.48 8.45 1.39
C LEU A 56 -20.96 9.29 2.57
N GLU A 57 -20.06 10.05 3.20
CA GLU A 57 -20.40 10.99 4.25
C GLU A 57 -21.40 12.03 3.77
N GLU A 58 -21.18 12.58 2.58
CA GLU A 58 -22.09 13.58 1.98
C GLU A 58 -23.48 13.00 1.69
N ILE A 59 -23.54 11.77 1.18
CA ILE A 59 -24.83 11.09 0.89
C ILE A 59 -25.64 10.90 2.16
N THR A 60 -25.01 10.49 3.24
CA THR A 60 -25.71 10.22 4.51
C THR A 60 -25.95 11.48 5.33
N LYS A 61 -25.37 12.59 4.92
CA LYS A 61 -25.35 13.86 5.67
C LYS A 61 -24.80 13.70 7.09
N SER A 62 -23.97 12.70 7.28
CA SER A 62 -23.26 12.46 8.54
C SER A 62 -21.98 13.28 8.55
N GLN A 63 -21.70 13.94 9.67
CA GLN A 63 -20.46 14.69 9.83
C GLN A 63 -19.37 13.87 10.50
N ASN A 64 -19.70 12.67 10.96
CA ASN A 64 -18.79 11.80 11.67
C ASN A 64 -18.56 10.50 10.90
N ILE A 65 -17.39 10.37 10.27
CA ILE A 65 -16.96 9.11 9.71
C ILE A 65 -16.49 8.21 10.85
N ASN A 66 -16.91 6.95 10.82
CA ASN A 66 -16.39 5.94 11.71
C ASN A 66 -14.92 5.69 11.35
N LYS A 67 -14.01 6.09 12.23
CA LYS A 67 -12.57 6.01 11.99
C LYS A 67 -12.09 4.59 11.79
N ARG A 68 -12.64 3.62 12.52
CA ARG A 68 -12.28 2.22 12.39
C ARG A 68 -12.59 1.69 10.99
N GLU A 69 -13.76 2.02 10.47
CA GLU A 69 -14.17 1.59 9.14
C GLU A 69 -13.41 2.33 8.05
N LEU A 70 -13.08 3.60 8.27
CA LEU A 70 -12.22 4.35 7.37
C LEU A 70 -10.82 3.71 7.28
N ASP A 71 -10.23 3.38 8.43
CA ASP A 71 -8.93 2.71 8.46
C ASP A 71 -8.97 1.37 7.72
N MET A 72 -10.06 0.61 7.90
CA MET A 72 -10.25 -0.65 7.18
C MET A 72 -10.29 -0.41 5.67
N LEU A 73 -11.05 0.59 5.21
CA LEU A 73 -11.14 0.93 3.80
C LEU A 73 -9.77 1.31 3.23
N LEU A 74 -9.03 2.18 3.92
CA LEU A 74 -7.71 2.63 3.47
C LEU A 74 -6.70 1.49 3.42
N SER A 75 -6.78 0.54 4.35
CA SER A 75 -5.86 -0.60 4.40
C SER A 75 -5.98 -1.51 3.16
N THR A 76 -7.13 -1.49 2.47
CA THR A 76 -7.30 -2.30 1.25
C THR A 76 -6.30 -1.94 0.16
N GLY A 77 -5.95 -0.66 0.04
CA GLY A 77 -4.94 -0.21 -0.92
C GLY A 77 -3.57 -0.80 -0.65
N GLU A 78 -3.18 -0.87 0.61
CA GLU A 78 -1.91 -1.46 1.04
C GLU A 78 -1.91 -2.98 0.82
N GLN A 79 -3.03 -3.64 1.07
CA GLN A 79 -3.19 -5.08 0.81
C GLN A 79 -3.03 -5.41 -0.68
N VAL A 80 -3.54 -4.56 -1.57
CA VAL A 80 -3.35 -4.72 -3.02
C VAL A 80 -1.86 -4.67 -3.37
N SER A 81 -1.13 -3.69 -2.86
CA SER A 81 0.31 -3.56 -3.11
C SER A 81 1.09 -4.77 -2.62
N ALA A 82 0.83 -5.20 -1.38
CA ALA A 82 1.51 -6.33 -0.78
C ALA A 82 1.26 -7.63 -1.57
N SER A 83 0.00 -7.85 -1.97
CA SER A 83 -0.38 -9.03 -2.73
C SER A 83 0.27 -9.06 -4.11
N LYS A 84 0.31 -7.93 -4.81
CA LYS A 84 0.97 -7.83 -6.12
C LYS A 84 2.46 -8.13 -6.04
N LEU A 85 3.15 -7.58 -5.04
CA LEU A 85 4.57 -7.86 -4.83
C LEU A 85 4.81 -9.33 -4.49
N ALA A 86 3.95 -9.94 -3.70
CA ALA A 86 4.07 -11.34 -3.34
C ALA A 86 3.91 -12.28 -4.55
N ILE A 87 3.12 -11.89 -5.55
CA ILE A 87 2.95 -12.64 -6.80
C ILE A 87 4.24 -12.64 -7.62
N LEU A 88 4.97 -11.57 -7.61
CA LEU A 88 6.23 -11.44 -8.34
C LEU A 88 7.36 -12.14 -7.60
#